data_dcbd34a329a810bb12d390d0ded6f5eb
#
_entry.id   dcbd34a329a810bb12d390d0ded6f5eb
#
_cell.length_a   1.000
_cell.length_b   1.000
_cell.length_c   1.000
_cell.angle_alpha   90.00
_cell.angle_beta   90.00
_cell.angle_gamma   90.00
#
_symmetry.space_group_name_H-M   'P 1'
#
loop_
_entity.id
_entity.type
_entity.pdbx_description
1 polymer ?
#
loop_
_entity_poly.entity_id
_entity_poly.type
_entity_poly.pdbx_seq_one_letter_code
_entity_poly.pdbx_strand_id
1 'polypeptide(L)'
;RPFDALKLQLGGIMTAHISFSSIDKEIATFSKFWLQDVLRNKMEFTGAIFSDDLSMKGSDYVGGIEAKVGKALESGCNMVLVCNDRPAALEAINFLEKEKISQSEKVTKLKSSGSISWADLENDARRIDIIDKLNTIEKLKL
;
A
#
# COMPACT_ATOMS: atom_id res chain seq x y z
N ARG A 1 7.33 -15.44 -13.05
CA ARG A 1 7.28 -13.99 -12.71
C ARG A 1 7.49 -13.85 -11.20
N PRO A 2 8.27 -12.87 -10.72
CA PRO A 2 8.55 -12.73 -9.29
C PRO A 2 7.28 -12.63 -8.42
N PHE A 3 6.30 -11.85 -8.85
CA PHE A 3 5.03 -11.69 -8.15
C PHE A 3 4.26 -13.01 -8.03
N ASP A 4 4.19 -13.82 -9.08
CA ASP A 4 3.48 -15.12 -9.05
C ASP A 4 4.09 -16.07 -8.01
N ALA A 5 5.40 -16.00 -7.80
CA ALA A 5 6.10 -16.82 -6.81
C ALA A 5 5.86 -16.34 -5.36
N LEU A 6 5.63 -15.04 -5.16
CA LEU A 6 5.55 -14.42 -3.83
C LEU A 6 4.13 -14.07 -3.40
N LYS A 7 3.15 -14.02 -4.31
CA LYS A 7 1.79 -13.50 -4.05
C LYS A 7 1.08 -14.13 -2.84
N LEU A 8 1.30 -15.42 -2.59
CA LEU A 8 0.70 -16.12 -1.45
C LEU A 8 1.39 -15.82 -0.11
N GLN A 9 2.59 -15.25 -0.13
CA GLN A 9 3.38 -14.90 1.04
C GLN A 9 3.31 -13.41 1.38
N LEU A 10 2.83 -12.58 0.45
CA LEU A 10 2.73 -11.14 0.65
C LEU A 10 1.50 -10.80 1.50
N GLY A 11 1.70 -10.13 2.62
CA GLY A 11 0.62 -9.59 3.45
C GLY A 11 -0.09 -8.40 2.82
N GLY A 12 0.61 -7.62 2.02
CA GLY A 12 0.07 -6.43 1.35
C GLY A 12 0.76 -6.12 0.03
N ILE A 13 0.09 -5.36 -0.83
CA ILE A 13 0.61 -4.82 -2.08
C ILE A 13 0.16 -3.36 -2.21
N MET A 14 1.02 -2.51 -2.72
CA MET A 14 0.71 -1.13 -3.06
C MET A 14 0.44 -1.05 -4.57
N THR A 15 -0.57 -0.28 -4.93
CA THR A 15 -0.89 0.04 -6.32
C THR A 15 0.02 1.15 -6.85
N ALA A 16 -0.19 1.57 -8.09
CA ALA A 16 0.52 2.70 -8.68
C ALA A 16 -0.43 3.57 -9.50
N HIS A 17 -0.15 4.88 -9.58
CA HIS A 17 -0.86 5.80 -10.46
C HIS A 17 -0.37 5.66 -11.92
N ILE A 18 -0.47 4.43 -12.45
CA ILE A 18 -0.05 4.07 -13.80
C ILE A 18 -1.28 3.68 -14.63
N SER A 19 -1.37 4.19 -15.85
CA SER A 19 -2.38 3.81 -16.84
C SER A 19 -1.79 2.86 -17.88
N PHE A 20 -2.55 1.81 -18.18
CA PHE A 20 -2.31 0.88 -19.28
C PHE A 20 -3.46 1.03 -20.28
N SER A 21 -3.53 2.20 -20.93
CA SER A 21 -4.69 2.66 -21.73
C SER A 21 -5.12 1.71 -22.85
N SER A 22 -4.23 0.83 -23.31
CA SER A 22 -4.56 -0.23 -24.28
C SER A 22 -5.39 -1.37 -23.68
N ILE A 23 -5.49 -1.45 -22.34
CA ILE A 23 -6.16 -2.52 -21.59
C ILE A 23 -7.31 -1.92 -20.79
N ASP A 24 -7.01 -0.88 -19.99
CA ASP A 24 -7.98 -0.16 -19.16
C ASP A 24 -7.66 1.33 -19.16
N LYS A 25 -8.69 2.16 -19.27
CA LYS A 25 -8.55 3.63 -19.29
C LYS A 25 -8.26 4.22 -17.91
N GLU A 26 -8.67 3.49 -16.86
CA GLU A 26 -8.42 3.92 -15.48
C GLU A 26 -6.97 3.65 -15.08
N ILE A 27 -6.41 4.49 -14.19
CA ILE A 27 -5.14 4.17 -13.55
C ILE A 27 -5.32 3.00 -12.57
N ALA A 28 -4.26 2.21 -12.38
CA ALA A 28 -4.35 0.96 -11.63
C ALA A 28 -4.95 1.12 -10.22
N THR A 29 -4.64 2.22 -9.50
CA THR A 29 -5.18 2.52 -8.17
C THR A 29 -6.72 2.62 -8.15
N PHE A 30 -7.35 3.11 -9.25
CA PHE A 30 -8.79 3.35 -9.33
C PHE A 30 -9.52 2.37 -10.27
N SER A 31 -8.87 1.29 -10.64
CA SER A 31 -9.38 0.33 -11.61
C SER A 31 -9.91 -0.92 -10.92
N LYS A 32 -11.21 -1.16 -11.02
CA LYS A 32 -11.83 -2.43 -10.62
C LYS A 32 -11.28 -3.60 -11.43
N PHE A 33 -11.01 -3.39 -12.71
CA PHE A 33 -10.42 -4.42 -13.57
C PHE A 33 -9.07 -4.90 -13.01
N TRP A 34 -8.14 -3.98 -12.71
CA TRP A 34 -6.84 -4.35 -12.18
C TRP A 34 -6.91 -4.94 -10.77
N LEU A 35 -7.73 -4.34 -9.88
CA LEU A 35 -7.74 -4.73 -8.47
C LEU A 35 -8.63 -5.94 -8.19
N GLN A 36 -9.79 -6.04 -8.86
CA GLN A 36 -10.72 -7.15 -8.61
C GLN A 36 -10.51 -8.28 -9.62
N ASP A 37 -10.59 -7.99 -10.93
CA ASP A 37 -10.58 -9.06 -11.93
C ASP A 37 -9.19 -9.68 -12.08
N VAL A 38 -8.14 -8.85 -12.15
CA VAL A 38 -6.78 -9.35 -12.31
C VAL A 38 -6.18 -9.77 -10.97
N LEU A 39 -6.06 -8.84 -10.00
CA LEU A 39 -5.31 -9.12 -8.78
C LEU A 39 -6.04 -10.09 -7.84
N ARG A 40 -7.33 -9.85 -7.56
CA ARG A 40 -8.10 -10.72 -6.66
C ARG A 40 -8.49 -12.04 -7.32
N ASN A 41 -9.15 -11.97 -8.49
CA ASN A 41 -9.76 -13.14 -9.10
C ASN A 41 -8.74 -13.98 -9.88
N LYS A 42 -7.99 -13.37 -10.83
CA LYS A 42 -7.08 -14.13 -11.70
C LYS A 42 -5.76 -14.51 -10.99
N MET A 43 -5.24 -13.63 -10.14
CA MET A 43 -3.98 -13.85 -9.42
C MET A 43 -4.20 -14.40 -8.00
N GLU A 44 -5.44 -14.49 -7.53
CA GLU A 44 -5.83 -15.03 -6.22
C GLU A 44 -5.14 -14.35 -5.03
N PHE A 45 -4.81 -13.06 -5.16
CA PHE A 45 -4.16 -12.32 -4.08
C PHE A 45 -5.14 -12.04 -2.94
N THR A 46 -4.83 -12.52 -1.74
CA THR A 46 -5.69 -12.43 -0.55
C THR A 46 -5.29 -11.34 0.45
N GLY A 47 -4.08 -10.78 0.33
CA GLY A 47 -3.54 -9.76 1.23
C GLY A 47 -4.23 -8.40 1.13
N ALA A 48 -3.75 -7.41 1.89
CA ALA A 48 -4.24 -6.03 1.83
C ALA A 48 -3.76 -5.31 0.55
N ILE A 49 -4.62 -4.50 -0.05
CA ILE A 49 -4.30 -3.62 -1.17
C ILE A 49 -4.25 -2.19 -0.64
N PHE A 50 -3.12 -1.53 -0.82
CA PHE A 50 -2.91 -0.13 -0.49
C PHE A 50 -3.02 0.72 -1.76
N SER A 51 -3.60 1.90 -1.68
CA SER A 51 -3.48 2.87 -2.77
C SER A 51 -2.02 3.33 -2.88
N ASP A 52 -1.66 3.90 -4.01
CA ASP A 52 -0.55 4.86 -4.07
C ASP A 52 -0.94 6.15 -3.35
N ASP A 53 -0.01 7.06 -3.11
CA ASP A 53 -0.27 8.32 -2.43
C ASP A 53 -1.27 9.19 -3.22
N LEU A 54 -2.46 9.40 -2.61
CA LEU A 54 -3.54 10.16 -3.22
C LEU A 54 -3.28 11.67 -3.30
N SER A 55 -2.20 12.17 -2.67
CA SER A 55 -1.74 13.55 -2.84
C SER A 55 -0.95 13.78 -4.13
N MET A 56 -0.56 12.71 -4.83
CA MET A 56 0.19 12.80 -6.07
C MET A 56 -0.68 13.29 -7.24
N LYS A 57 -0.09 14.12 -8.11
CA LYS A 57 -0.74 14.68 -9.30
C LYS A 57 -1.37 13.63 -10.23
N GLY A 58 -0.83 12.42 -10.28
CA GLY A 58 -1.38 11.33 -11.10
C GLY A 58 -2.82 10.95 -10.75
N SER A 59 -3.30 11.31 -9.57
CA SER A 59 -4.67 11.08 -9.11
C SER A 59 -5.62 12.28 -9.30
N ASP A 60 -5.13 13.46 -9.70
CA ASP A 60 -5.89 14.72 -9.68
C ASP A 60 -7.11 14.75 -10.62
N TYR A 61 -7.11 13.95 -11.66
CA TYR A 61 -8.24 13.84 -12.59
C TYR A 61 -9.53 13.31 -11.93
N VAL A 62 -9.42 12.68 -10.76
CA VAL A 62 -10.56 12.15 -10.00
C VAL A 62 -11.31 13.29 -9.26
N GLY A 63 -10.61 14.36 -8.87
CA GLY A 63 -11.15 15.46 -8.10
C GLY A 63 -10.50 15.64 -6.73
N GLY A 64 -11.25 16.14 -5.74
CA GLY A 64 -10.78 16.35 -4.38
C GLY A 64 -10.45 15.04 -3.64
N ILE A 65 -9.86 15.18 -2.45
CA ILE A 65 -9.37 14.02 -1.68
C ILE A 65 -10.49 13.05 -1.30
N GLU A 66 -11.68 13.52 -0.96
CA GLU A 66 -12.84 12.67 -0.67
C GLU A 66 -13.21 11.77 -1.87
N ALA A 67 -13.25 12.35 -3.08
CA ALA A 67 -13.54 11.60 -4.30
C ALA A 67 -12.46 10.56 -4.60
N LYS A 68 -11.18 10.90 -4.38
CA LYS A 68 -10.06 9.97 -4.56
C LYS A 68 -10.13 8.81 -3.58
N VAL A 69 -10.41 9.09 -2.30
CA VAL A 69 -10.59 8.09 -1.25
C VAL A 69 -11.75 7.15 -1.58
N GLY A 70 -12.92 7.70 -1.88
CA GLY A 70 -14.09 6.92 -2.26
C GLY A 70 -13.80 6.00 -3.45
N LYS A 71 -13.25 6.56 -4.53
CA LYS A 71 -12.94 5.79 -5.76
C LYS A 71 -11.90 4.69 -5.53
N ALA A 72 -10.85 4.94 -4.72
CA ALA A 72 -9.85 3.93 -4.39
C ALA A 72 -10.46 2.75 -3.62
N LEU A 73 -11.28 3.04 -2.60
CA LEU A 73 -11.96 2.01 -1.81
C LEU A 73 -12.97 1.21 -2.65
N GLU A 74 -13.78 1.88 -3.45
CA GLU A 74 -14.74 1.24 -4.38
C GLU A 74 -14.06 0.35 -5.41
N SER A 75 -12.83 0.70 -5.82
CA SER A 75 -12.04 -0.10 -6.75
C SER A 75 -11.44 -1.33 -6.10
N GLY A 76 -11.29 -1.35 -4.77
CA GLY A 76 -10.86 -2.52 -4.02
C GLY A 76 -9.62 -2.31 -3.15
N CYS A 77 -9.15 -1.08 -2.98
CA CYS A 77 -8.14 -0.78 -1.97
C CYS A 77 -8.71 -1.04 -0.57
N ASN A 78 -7.87 -1.58 0.31
CA ASN A 78 -8.21 -1.81 1.72
C ASN A 78 -7.71 -0.70 2.62
N MET A 79 -6.75 0.07 2.15
CA MET A 79 -6.16 1.22 2.82
C MET A 79 -5.76 2.27 1.78
N VAL A 80 -5.96 3.53 2.11
CA VAL A 80 -5.57 4.67 1.29
C VAL A 80 -4.44 5.44 1.94
N LEU A 81 -3.55 6.01 1.13
CA LEU A 81 -2.40 6.79 1.60
C LEU A 81 -2.58 8.25 1.18
N VAL A 82 -2.33 9.16 2.12
CA VAL A 82 -2.24 10.61 1.89
C VAL A 82 -0.97 11.09 2.58
N CYS A 83 0.07 11.33 1.80
CA CYS A 83 1.40 11.64 2.32
C CYS A 83 1.70 13.13 2.19
N ASN A 84 2.46 13.67 3.15
CA ASN A 84 2.99 15.04 3.12
C ASN A 84 1.96 16.17 2.99
N ASP A 85 0.67 15.88 3.13
CA ASP A 85 -0.45 16.84 3.11
C ASP A 85 -1.38 16.57 4.29
N ARG A 86 -1.08 17.24 5.42
CA ARG A 86 -1.87 17.08 6.65
C ARG A 86 -3.33 17.55 6.50
N PRO A 87 -3.64 18.70 5.85
CA PRO A 87 -5.03 19.09 5.59
C PRO A 87 -5.80 18.01 4.81
N ALA A 88 -5.26 17.51 3.71
CA ALA A 88 -5.89 16.47 2.91
C ALA A 88 -6.04 15.14 3.70
N ALA A 89 -5.07 14.78 4.55
CA ALA A 89 -5.19 13.61 5.42
C ALA A 89 -6.35 13.74 6.42
N LEU A 90 -6.54 14.91 7.01
CA LEU A 90 -7.67 15.17 7.92
C LEU A 90 -9.01 15.14 7.18
N GLU A 91 -9.07 15.72 5.97
CA GLU A 91 -10.27 15.65 5.12
C GLU A 91 -10.62 14.20 4.77
N ALA A 92 -9.63 13.38 4.42
CA ALA A 92 -9.82 11.95 4.16
C ALA A 92 -10.36 11.21 5.39
N ILE A 93 -9.84 11.48 6.60
CA ILE A 93 -10.31 10.89 7.86
C ILE A 93 -11.77 11.28 8.11
N ASN A 94 -12.09 12.59 8.01
CA ASN A 94 -13.46 13.08 8.21
C ASN A 94 -14.44 12.45 7.21
N PHE A 95 -14.04 12.26 5.97
CA PHE A 95 -14.84 11.56 4.96
C PHE A 95 -15.12 10.11 5.39
N LEU A 96 -14.09 9.37 5.79
CA LEU A 96 -14.23 7.97 6.22
C LEU A 96 -15.17 7.84 7.44
N GLU A 97 -15.07 8.74 8.41
CA GLU A 97 -15.94 8.79 9.58
C GLU A 97 -17.39 9.11 9.23
N LYS A 98 -17.60 10.14 8.39
CA LYS A 98 -18.93 10.55 7.90
C LYS A 98 -19.63 9.43 7.15
N GLU A 99 -18.93 8.76 6.26
CA GLU A 99 -19.44 7.62 5.47
C GLU A 99 -19.46 6.31 6.28
N LYS A 100 -19.03 6.32 7.55
CA LYS A 100 -18.98 5.15 8.44
C LYS A 100 -18.22 3.96 7.84
N ILE A 101 -17.14 4.24 7.13
CA ILE A 101 -16.31 3.22 6.50
C ILE A 101 -15.44 2.56 7.58
N SER A 102 -15.66 1.29 7.82
CA SER A 102 -14.92 0.52 8.82
C SER A 102 -13.55 0.07 8.32
N GLN A 103 -12.63 -0.15 9.25
CA GLN A 103 -11.29 -0.69 8.95
C GLN A 103 -11.41 -2.08 8.33
N SER A 104 -10.64 -2.32 7.26
CA SER A 104 -10.56 -3.63 6.63
C SER A 104 -9.85 -4.65 7.53
N GLU A 105 -10.43 -5.84 7.69
CA GLU A 105 -9.80 -6.95 8.40
C GLU A 105 -8.45 -7.35 7.81
N LYS A 106 -8.26 -7.17 6.50
CA LYS A 106 -6.99 -7.45 5.83
C LYS A 106 -5.86 -6.55 6.33
N VAL A 107 -6.18 -5.28 6.61
CA VAL A 107 -5.24 -4.31 7.21
C VAL A 107 -4.96 -4.67 8.67
N THR A 108 -5.98 -5.07 9.42
CA THR A 108 -5.82 -5.50 10.81
C THR A 108 -4.87 -6.70 10.95
N LYS A 109 -4.90 -7.64 10.00
CA LYS A 109 -4.00 -8.80 9.96
C LYS A 109 -2.52 -8.46 9.72
N LEU A 110 -2.22 -7.23 9.29
CA LEU A 110 -0.83 -6.77 9.13
C LEU A 110 -0.20 -6.28 10.45
N LYS A 111 -0.98 -6.15 11.51
CA LYS A 111 -0.45 -5.78 12.83
C LYS A 111 0.49 -6.87 13.30
N SER A 112 1.62 -6.45 13.89
CA SER A 112 2.58 -7.37 14.50
C SER A 112 1.90 -8.21 15.59
N SER A 113 2.16 -9.51 15.57
CA SER A 113 1.74 -10.45 16.62
C SER A 113 2.78 -10.61 17.72
N GLY A 114 3.97 -10.04 17.57
CA GLY A 114 5.06 -10.07 18.53
C GLY A 114 5.61 -8.67 18.79
N SER A 115 6.21 -8.50 19.96
CA SER A 115 6.97 -7.31 20.29
C SER A 115 8.40 -7.71 20.60
N ILE A 116 9.35 -7.02 20.00
CA ILE A 116 10.75 -7.05 20.41
C ILE A 116 11.03 -5.71 21.10
N SER A 117 11.69 -5.74 22.26
CA SER A 117 12.11 -4.50 22.93
C SER A 117 13.27 -3.86 22.16
N TRP A 118 13.47 -2.55 22.33
CA TRP A 118 14.62 -1.86 21.74
C TRP A 118 15.95 -2.46 22.22
N ALA A 119 16.04 -2.86 23.49
CA ALA A 119 17.23 -3.49 24.04
C ALA A 119 17.52 -4.87 23.41
N ASP A 120 16.46 -5.67 23.18
CA ASP A 120 16.62 -6.97 22.50
C ASP A 120 16.98 -6.76 21.02
N LEU A 121 16.43 -5.74 20.37
CA LEU A 121 16.73 -5.41 18.98
C LEU A 121 18.20 -4.98 18.81
N GLU A 122 18.77 -4.23 19.74
CA GLU A 122 20.18 -3.84 19.70
C GLU A 122 21.12 -5.04 19.70
N ASN A 123 20.73 -6.12 20.37
CA ASN A 123 21.51 -7.36 20.50
C ASN A 123 21.05 -8.46 19.53
N ASP A 124 20.09 -8.20 18.65
CA ASP A 124 19.61 -9.20 17.67
C ASP A 124 20.70 -9.50 16.65
N ALA A 125 21.09 -10.79 16.57
CA ALA A 125 22.18 -11.24 15.70
C ALA A 125 21.94 -10.93 14.21
N ARG A 126 20.66 -10.94 13.74
CA ARG A 126 20.31 -10.62 12.35
C ARG A 126 20.51 -9.12 12.08
N ARG A 127 20.16 -8.27 13.05
CA ARG A 127 20.38 -6.83 12.94
C ARG A 127 21.87 -6.53 12.85
N ILE A 128 22.69 -7.15 13.69
CA ILE A 128 24.15 -6.96 13.67
C ILE A 128 24.73 -7.39 12.32
N ASP A 129 24.39 -8.59 11.83
CA ASP A 129 24.84 -9.10 10.53
C ASP A 129 24.43 -8.17 9.37
N ILE A 130 23.19 -7.64 9.38
CA ILE A 130 22.72 -6.71 8.36
C ILE A 130 23.51 -5.39 8.39
N ILE A 131 23.76 -4.84 9.58
CA ILE A 131 24.56 -3.61 9.74
C ILE A 131 25.97 -3.82 9.21
N ASP A 132 26.61 -4.93 9.53
CA ASP A 132 27.96 -5.23 9.06
C ASP A 132 28.02 -5.37 7.53
N LYS A 133 27.00 -6.00 6.93
CA LYS A 133 26.87 -6.07 5.46
C LYS A 133 26.67 -4.71 4.83
N LEU A 134 25.82 -3.85 5.40
CA LEU A 134 25.60 -2.49 4.90
C LEU A 134 26.87 -1.65 4.98
N ASN A 135 27.60 -1.70 6.10
CA ASN A 135 28.88 -1.01 6.28
C ASN A 135 29.94 -1.47 5.27
N THR A 136 29.90 -2.75 4.90
CA THR A 136 30.81 -3.30 3.88
C THR A 136 30.47 -2.75 2.49
N ILE A 137 29.18 -2.65 2.15
CA ILE A 137 28.72 -2.09 0.86
C ILE A 137 29.07 -0.59 0.77
N GLU A 138 28.92 0.16 1.85
CA GLU A 138 29.26 1.58 1.87
C GLU A 138 30.74 1.82 1.60
N LYS A 139 31.63 0.96 2.13
CA LYS A 139 33.08 1.00 1.88
C LYS A 139 33.47 0.67 0.41
N LEU A 140 32.59 -0.03 -0.33
CA LEU A 140 32.83 -0.38 -1.74
C LEU A 140 32.41 0.71 -2.73
N LYS A 141 31.78 1.80 -2.27
CA LYS A 141 31.34 2.92 -3.10
C LYS A 141 32.36 4.06 -3.22
N LEU A 142 33.60 3.83 -2.85
CA LEU A 142 34.73 4.77 -3.01
C LEU A 142 35.57 4.44 -4.25
#